data_b92f6e9c47e44dd0454f6addc1b97bcb
#
_entry.id   b92f6e9c47e44dd0454f6addc1b97bcb
#
_cell.length_a   1.000
_cell.length_b   1.000
_cell.length_c   1.000
_cell.angle_alpha   90.00
_cell.angle_beta   90.00
_cell.angle_gamma   90.00
#
_symmetry.space_group_name_H-M   'P 1'
#
loop_
_entity.id
_entity.type
_entity.pdbx_description
1 polymer ?
#
loop_
_entity_poly.entity_id
_entity_poly.type
_entity_poly.pdbx_seq_one_letter_code
_entity_poly.pdbx_strand_id
1 'polypeptide(L)'
;MIRIFYVDAFTKELFKGNPAAVCILEEWPGDDILQAIAFENNLSETAFVNLKDDPLQIRWFTPTLEVELCGHATLATARILFDEYFQNESRISFQSKSGELIALQKDDLIYLDFPIDHPTVPIS
;
A
#
# COMPACT_ATOMS: atom_id res chain seq x y z
N MET A 1 -1.01 9.85 15.77
CA MET A 1 -0.93 10.72 14.58
C MET A 1 -0.87 9.87 13.32
N ILE A 2 -1.56 10.28 12.28
CA ILE A 2 -1.53 9.60 10.99
C ILE A 2 -0.76 10.47 10.03
N ARG A 3 0.25 9.89 9.38
CA ARG A 3 1.00 10.59 8.35
C ARG A 3 0.49 10.11 7.00
N ILE A 4 0.18 11.04 6.11
CA ILE A 4 -0.39 10.72 4.82
C ILE A 4 0.56 11.21 3.74
N PHE A 5 0.92 10.30 2.83
CA PHE A 5 1.72 10.61 1.65
C PHE A 5 0.84 10.43 0.43
N TYR A 6 0.86 11.41 -0.45
CA TYR A 6 0.14 11.31 -1.72
C TYR A 6 1.17 10.97 -2.78
N VAL A 7 1.00 9.81 -3.38
CA VAL A 7 2.01 9.26 -4.25
C VAL A 7 1.47 9.15 -5.65
N ASP A 8 2.13 9.83 -6.56
CA ASP A 8 1.88 9.69 -7.98
C ASP A 8 2.95 8.76 -8.50
N ALA A 9 2.95 7.55 -7.93
CA ALA A 9 4.07 6.63 -8.05
C ALA A 9 4.31 6.18 -9.48
N PHE A 10 3.27 6.19 -10.27
CA PHE A 10 3.37 5.69 -11.63
C PHE A 10 3.22 6.87 -12.57
N THR A 11 4.29 7.63 -12.66
CA THR A 11 4.33 8.75 -13.58
C THR A 11 4.45 8.29 -15.02
N LYS A 12 4.68 7.00 -15.22
CA LYS A 12 4.67 6.43 -16.55
C LYS A 12 3.27 6.39 -17.10
N GLU A 13 3.18 6.25 -18.40
CA GLU A 13 1.91 6.37 -19.10
C GLU A 13 0.86 5.38 -18.65
N LEU A 14 1.28 4.17 -18.28
CA LEU A 14 0.34 3.11 -17.91
C LEU A 14 -0.50 3.45 -16.69
N PHE A 15 0.05 4.25 -15.79
CA PHE A 15 -0.64 4.54 -14.53
C PHE A 15 -0.91 6.02 -14.36
N LYS A 16 -0.87 6.73 -15.44
CA LYS A 16 -1.06 8.16 -15.44
C LYS A 16 -2.44 8.52 -14.88
N GLY A 17 -2.46 9.44 -13.94
CA GLY A 17 -3.73 9.89 -13.37
C GLY A 17 -4.30 8.96 -12.31
N ASN A 18 -3.51 8.04 -11.79
CA ASN A 18 -3.99 7.07 -10.82
C ASN A 18 -3.19 7.16 -9.53
N PRO A 19 -3.25 8.29 -8.82
CA PRO A 19 -2.50 8.46 -7.59
C PRO A 19 -3.07 7.62 -6.46
N ALA A 20 -2.22 7.35 -5.48
CA ALA A 20 -2.61 6.63 -4.28
C ALA A 20 -2.19 7.42 -3.07
N ALA A 21 -2.94 7.28 -1.97
CA ALA A 21 -2.53 7.81 -0.69
C ALA A 21 -1.96 6.66 0.14
N VAL A 22 -0.91 6.94 0.89
CA VAL A 22 -0.30 5.99 1.80
C VAL A 22 -0.37 6.58 3.19
N CYS A 23 -1.07 5.90 4.09
CA CYS A 23 -1.26 6.37 5.46
C CYS A 23 -0.44 5.52 6.41
N ILE A 24 0.44 6.17 7.15
CA ILE A 24 1.29 5.53 8.14
C ILE A 24 0.64 5.73 9.50
N LEU A 25 0.24 4.63 10.12
CA LEU A 25 -0.51 4.63 11.37
C LEU A 25 0.40 4.30 12.53
N GLU A 26 0.05 4.77 13.72
CA GLU A 26 0.69 4.36 14.97
C GLU A 26 -0.15 3.32 15.70
N GLU A 27 -1.43 3.27 15.39
CA GLU A 27 -2.32 2.20 15.86
C GLU A 27 -3.48 2.11 14.89
N TRP A 28 -4.08 0.93 14.81
CA TRP A 28 -5.18 0.70 13.89
C TRP A 28 -6.47 1.27 14.48
N PRO A 29 -7.09 2.25 13.81
CA PRO A 29 -8.41 2.70 14.22
C PRO A 29 -9.47 1.71 13.73
N GLY A 30 -10.73 1.97 14.08
CA GLY A 30 -11.80 1.14 13.56
C GLY A 30 -11.95 1.25 12.05
N ASP A 31 -12.61 0.28 11.46
CA ASP A 31 -12.78 0.23 10.01
C ASP A 31 -13.52 1.44 9.48
N ASP A 32 -14.47 1.98 10.27
CA ASP A 32 -15.22 3.16 9.85
C ASP A 32 -14.31 4.39 9.72
N ILE A 33 -13.29 4.49 10.56
CA ILE A 33 -12.32 5.59 10.46
C ILE A 33 -11.46 5.42 9.22
N LEU A 34 -10.99 4.19 8.96
CA LEU A 34 -10.19 3.93 7.77
C LEU A 34 -10.98 4.28 6.51
N GLN A 35 -12.23 3.85 6.46
CA GLN A 35 -13.08 4.12 5.32
C GLN A 35 -13.34 5.62 5.17
N ALA A 36 -13.53 6.32 6.28
CA ALA A 36 -13.75 7.76 6.23
C ALA A 36 -12.53 8.50 5.69
N ILE A 37 -11.33 8.08 6.07
CA ILE A 37 -10.11 8.68 5.56
C ILE A 37 -10.00 8.45 4.05
N ALA A 38 -10.27 7.23 3.60
CA ALA A 38 -10.21 6.93 2.17
C ALA A 38 -11.24 7.74 1.39
N PHE A 39 -12.43 7.91 1.96
CA PHE A 39 -13.46 8.72 1.33
C PHE A 39 -13.02 10.19 1.20
N GLU A 40 -12.44 10.73 2.28
CA GLU A 40 -11.97 12.11 2.28
C GLU A 40 -10.83 12.32 1.30
N ASN A 41 -9.92 11.34 1.19
CA ASN A 41 -8.83 11.43 0.22
C ASN A 41 -9.34 11.45 -1.21
N ASN A 42 -10.40 10.72 -1.46
CA ASN A 42 -11.06 10.67 -2.77
C ASN A 42 -10.08 10.33 -3.90
N LEU A 43 -9.15 9.45 -3.63
CA LEU A 43 -8.23 8.91 -4.61
C LEU A 43 -8.63 7.48 -4.94
N SER A 44 -8.07 6.93 -6.01
CA SER A 44 -8.41 5.57 -6.43
C SER A 44 -8.26 4.58 -5.28
N GLU A 45 -7.13 4.65 -4.59
CA GLU A 45 -6.88 3.79 -3.43
C GLU A 45 -6.14 4.55 -2.34
N THR A 46 -6.41 4.14 -1.11
CA THR A 46 -5.65 4.55 0.06
C THR A 46 -5.14 3.29 0.74
N ALA A 47 -3.83 3.21 0.94
CA ALA A 47 -3.21 2.11 1.65
C ALA A 47 -2.92 2.53 3.08
N PHE A 48 -3.11 1.60 4.00
CA PHE A 48 -2.84 1.82 5.42
C PHE A 48 -1.85 0.78 5.91
N VAL A 49 -0.81 1.23 6.59
CA VAL A 49 0.14 0.35 7.27
C VAL A 49 0.42 0.91 8.65
N ASN A 50 0.76 0.03 9.59
CA ASN A 50 1.17 0.42 10.92
C ASN A 50 2.58 -0.15 11.13
N LEU A 51 3.55 0.75 11.32
CA LEU A 51 4.95 0.33 11.40
C LEU A 51 5.27 -0.44 12.66
N LYS A 52 4.39 -0.41 13.65
CA LYS A 52 4.58 -1.18 14.87
C LYS A 52 4.11 -2.62 14.76
N ASP A 53 3.43 -2.96 13.66
CA ASP A 53 3.01 -4.34 13.44
C ASP A 53 4.21 -5.23 13.10
N ASP A 54 4.14 -6.47 13.55
CA ASP A 54 5.13 -7.48 13.21
C ASP A 54 4.42 -8.83 13.17
N PRO A 55 4.10 -9.35 11.99
CA PRO A 55 4.44 -8.83 10.66
C PRO A 55 3.64 -7.59 10.28
N LEU A 56 4.19 -6.84 9.35
CA LEU A 56 3.59 -5.59 8.89
C LEU A 56 2.33 -5.87 8.10
N GLN A 57 1.20 -5.32 8.55
CA GLN A 57 -0.07 -5.51 7.86
C GLN A 57 -0.34 -4.34 6.94
N ILE A 58 -0.96 -4.63 5.81
CA ILE A 58 -1.39 -3.61 4.85
C ILE A 58 -2.85 -3.84 4.51
N ARG A 59 -3.60 -2.74 4.42
CA ARG A 59 -4.99 -2.76 4.02
C ARG A 59 -5.21 -1.65 3.00
N TRP A 60 -6.11 -1.88 2.05
CA TRP A 60 -6.37 -0.94 0.96
C TRP A 60 -7.84 -0.62 0.89
N PHE A 61 -8.15 0.66 0.71
CA PHE A 61 -9.54 1.12 0.61
C PHE A 61 -9.68 2.00 -0.62
N THR A 62 -10.77 1.80 -1.36
CA THR A 62 -11.24 2.81 -2.31
C THR A 62 -12.07 3.82 -1.52
N PRO A 63 -12.57 4.89 -2.15
CA PRO A 63 -13.43 5.82 -1.42
C PRO A 63 -14.68 5.20 -0.81
N THR A 64 -15.11 4.03 -1.28
CA THR A 64 -16.37 3.45 -0.83
C THR A 64 -16.26 2.08 -0.18
N LEU A 65 -15.13 1.35 -0.37
CA LEU A 65 -15.03 0.00 0.21
C LEU A 65 -13.58 -0.43 0.34
N GLU A 66 -13.38 -1.43 1.19
CA GLU A 66 -12.07 -2.08 1.31
C GLU A 66 -11.91 -3.11 0.20
N VAL A 67 -10.70 -3.18 -0.38
CA VAL A 67 -10.38 -4.17 -1.39
C VAL A 67 -9.34 -5.14 -0.85
N GLU A 68 -9.29 -6.33 -1.42
CA GLU A 68 -8.45 -7.41 -0.89
C GLU A 68 -7.05 -7.42 -1.48
N LEU A 69 -6.85 -6.72 -2.59
CA LEU A 69 -5.52 -6.63 -3.20
C LEU A 69 -5.47 -5.41 -4.09
N CYS A 70 -4.39 -4.68 -3.98
CA CYS A 70 -4.17 -3.52 -4.84
C CYS A 70 -2.67 -3.38 -5.10
N GLY A 71 -2.27 -3.74 -6.32
CA GLY A 71 -0.86 -3.77 -6.67
C GLY A 71 -0.20 -2.42 -6.68
N HIS A 72 -0.83 -1.42 -7.33
CA HIS A 72 -0.15 -0.14 -7.45
C HIS A 72 -0.11 0.62 -6.11
N ALA A 73 -1.12 0.46 -5.26
CA ALA A 73 -1.06 1.08 -3.93
C ALA A 73 0.00 0.42 -3.06
N THR A 74 0.24 -0.88 -3.27
CA THR A 74 1.30 -1.57 -2.56
C THR A 74 2.68 -1.09 -3.03
N LEU A 75 2.84 -0.88 -4.33
CA LEU A 75 4.08 -0.30 -4.85
C LEU A 75 4.31 1.10 -4.30
N ALA A 76 3.26 1.92 -4.24
CA ALA A 76 3.37 3.26 -3.66
C ALA A 76 3.77 3.19 -2.19
N THR A 77 3.16 2.26 -1.44
CA THR A 77 3.49 2.07 -0.03
C THR A 77 4.94 1.65 0.13
N ALA A 78 5.39 0.68 -0.68
CA ALA A 78 6.76 0.21 -0.60
C ALA A 78 7.74 1.33 -0.91
N ARG A 79 7.42 2.18 -1.90
CA ARG A 79 8.30 3.30 -2.24
C ARG A 79 8.46 4.23 -1.04
N ILE A 80 7.37 4.57 -0.37
CA ILE A 80 7.43 5.44 0.80
C ILE A 80 8.22 4.76 1.93
N LEU A 81 7.99 3.48 2.16
CA LEU A 81 8.67 2.79 3.24
C LEU A 81 10.17 2.67 2.97
N PHE A 82 10.58 2.34 1.76
CA PHE A 82 12.00 2.27 1.45
C PHE A 82 12.66 3.64 1.51
N ASP A 83 11.97 4.68 1.08
CA ASP A 83 12.57 6.02 1.04
C ASP A 83 12.62 6.67 2.41
N GLU A 84 11.60 6.46 3.25
CA GLU A 84 11.43 7.26 4.47
C GLU A 84 11.67 6.49 5.75
N TYR A 85 11.49 5.17 5.75
CA TYR A 85 11.49 4.40 6.99
C TYR A 85 12.47 3.24 7.00
N PHE A 86 12.62 2.54 5.89
CA PHE A 86 13.45 1.35 5.81
C PHE A 86 14.53 1.52 4.74
N GLN A 87 15.31 2.58 4.89
CA GLN A 87 16.26 2.98 3.84
C GLN A 87 17.36 1.96 3.61
N ASN A 88 17.68 1.16 4.62
CA ASN A 88 18.72 0.15 4.50
C ASN A 88 18.20 -1.23 4.17
N GLU A 89 16.90 -1.36 3.96
CA GLU A 89 16.28 -2.63 3.64
C GLU A 89 16.11 -2.76 2.13
N SER A 90 16.19 -3.99 1.66
CA SER A 90 15.90 -4.27 0.26
C SER A 90 14.65 -5.13 0.10
N ARG A 91 14.00 -5.48 1.19
CA ARG A 91 12.86 -6.37 1.19
C ARG A 91 11.90 -5.98 2.30
N ILE A 92 10.63 -5.88 1.95
CA ILE A 92 9.56 -5.64 2.92
C ILE A 92 8.49 -6.70 2.71
N SER A 93 8.07 -7.35 3.79
CA SER A 93 7.01 -8.34 3.75
C SER A 93 5.76 -7.72 4.36
N PHE A 94 4.65 -7.81 3.63
CA PHE A 94 3.35 -7.33 4.09
C PHE A 94 2.42 -8.51 4.28
N GLN A 95 1.59 -8.45 5.31
CA GLN A 95 0.49 -9.39 5.48
C GLN A 95 -0.80 -8.70 5.07
N SER A 96 -1.57 -9.37 4.24
CA SER A 96 -2.84 -8.83 3.76
C SER A 96 -3.91 -9.89 3.86
N LYS A 97 -5.15 -9.51 3.55
CA LYS A 97 -6.25 -10.48 3.50
C LYS A 97 -6.03 -11.52 2.40
N SER A 98 -5.23 -11.19 1.39
CA SER A 98 -4.91 -12.12 0.30
C SER A 98 -3.63 -12.93 0.55
N GLY A 99 -2.99 -12.73 1.69
CA GLY A 99 -1.78 -13.44 2.03
C GLY A 99 -0.58 -12.52 2.07
N GLU A 100 0.59 -13.11 2.05
CA GLU A 100 1.84 -12.36 2.15
C GLU A 100 2.20 -11.76 0.79
N LEU A 101 2.57 -10.48 0.83
CA LEU A 101 3.09 -9.77 -0.33
C LEU A 101 4.51 -9.34 0.01
N ILE A 102 5.42 -9.50 -0.93
CA ILE A 102 6.82 -9.13 -0.70
C ILE A 102 7.20 -8.05 -1.70
N ALA A 103 7.74 -6.95 -1.18
CA ALA A 103 8.28 -5.90 -2.02
C ALA A 103 9.80 -5.97 -1.96
N LEU A 104 10.42 -5.96 -3.12
CA LEU A 104 11.88 -6.02 -3.25
C LEU A 104 12.35 -4.75 -3.94
N GLN A 105 13.42 -4.15 -3.44
CA GLN A 105 14.02 -3.00 -4.10
C GLN A 105 15.39 -3.39 -4.61
N LYS A 106 15.62 -3.14 -5.90
CA LYS A 106 16.89 -3.42 -6.53
C LYS A 106 17.13 -2.37 -7.61
N ASP A 107 18.24 -1.67 -7.55
CA ASP A 107 18.64 -0.69 -8.56
C ASP A 107 17.53 0.34 -8.82
N ASP A 108 16.96 0.87 -7.75
CA ASP A 108 15.91 1.88 -7.77
C ASP A 108 14.58 1.38 -8.34
N LEU A 109 14.46 0.09 -8.59
CA LEU A 109 13.21 -0.51 -9.02
C LEU A 109 12.61 -1.30 -7.87
N ILE A 110 11.29 -1.32 -7.82
CA ILE A 110 10.56 -2.10 -6.81
C ILE A 110 9.78 -3.18 -7.52
N TYR A 111 9.95 -4.41 -7.04
CA TYR A 111 9.28 -5.58 -7.57
C TYR A 111 8.31 -6.08 -6.50
N LEU A 112 7.12 -6.49 -6.93
CA LEU A 112 6.16 -7.11 -6.02
C LEU A 112 6.04 -8.58 -6.34
N ASP A 113 6.05 -9.40 -5.27
CA ASP A 113 5.83 -10.83 -5.36
C ASP A 113 4.49 -11.13 -4.72
N PHE A 114 3.53 -11.54 -5.52
CA PHE A 114 2.17 -11.80 -5.08
C PHE A 114 2.00 -13.24 -4.63
N PRO A 115 0.98 -13.54 -3.79
CA PRO A 115 0.73 -14.91 -3.38
C PRO A 115 0.43 -15.81 -4.59
N ILE A 116 1.04 -16.97 -4.62
CA ILE A 116 0.92 -17.88 -5.74
C ILE A 116 -0.49 -18.44 -5.89
N ASP A 117 -1.16 -18.62 -4.75
CA ASP A 117 -2.49 -19.22 -4.75
C ASP A 117 -3.60 -18.24 -5.10
N HIS A 118 -3.24 -17.07 -5.60
CA HIS A 118 -4.18 -16.09 -6.11
C HIS A 118 -3.79 -15.64 -7.52
N PRO A 119 -3.58 -16.59 -8.44
CA PRO A 119 -3.04 -16.21 -9.75
C PRO A 119 -4.00 -15.41 -10.62
N THR A 120 -5.29 -15.43 -10.29
CA THR A 120 -6.29 -14.74 -11.09
C THR A 120 -6.80 -13.46 -10.44
N VAL A 121 -6.22 -13.04 -9.33
CA VAL A 121 -6.68 -11.85 -8.64
C VAL A 121 -6.30 -10.63 -9.46
N PRO A 122 -7.27 -9.77 -9.81
CA PRO A 122 -6.95 -8.57 -10.58
C PRO A 122 -6.19 -7.57 -9.73
N ILE A 123 -5.37 -6.79 -10.41
CA ILE A 123 -4.61 -5.71 -9.78
C ILE A 123 -5.37 -4.42 -10.05
N SER A 124 -5.70 -3.71 -8.98
CA SER A 124 -6.42 -2.45 -9.13
C SER A 124 -5.51 -1.24 -9.07
#